data_65075dd68297b2039f333f6eebe84117
#
_entry.id   65075dd68297b2039f333f6eebe84117
#
_cell.length_a   1.000
_cell.length_b   1.000
_cell.length_c   1.000
_cell.angle_alpha   90.00
_cell.angle_beta   90.00
_cell.angle_gamma   90.00
#
_symmetry.space_group_name_H-M   'P 1'
#
loop_
_entity.id
_entity.type
_entity.pdbx_description
1 polymer ?
#
loop_
_entity_poly.entity_id
_entity_poly.type
_entity_poly.pdbx_seq_one_letter_code
_entity_poly.pdbx_strand_id
1 'polypeptide(L)'
;MEEGNTKNKEKEILKLISQYASTSKKNKSKVIYCFDCDDYDMKQEDADFLSEARRYCREKDYEFVWFCKDVECAYLGKKVDAGQKSKEAGKFKAKKLIRNVNPDKLSVNTYRMNTSNVMRILDRYLTRR
;
A
#
# COMPACT_ATOMS: atom_id res chain seq x y z
N MET A 1 -10.04 9.51 8.42
CA MET A 1 -8.93 10.30 7.83
C MET A 1 -9.42 11.69 7.53
N GLU A 2 -8.60 12.64 7.79
CA GLU A 2 -8.92 14.02 7.49
C GLU A 2 -8.53 14.35 6.04
N GLU A 3 -9.41 15.05 5.35
CA GLU A 3 -9.17 15.52 3.99
C GLU A 3 -7.88 16.31 3.84
N GLY A 4 -7.53 17.10 4.88
CA GLY A 4 -6.31 17.91 4.90
C GLY A 4 -5.02 17.09 4.79
N ASN A 5 -4.96 15.90 5.37
CA ASN A 5 -3.78 15.03 5.30
C ASN A 5 -3.52 14.56 3.87
N THR A 6 -4.56 14.21 3.13
CA THR A 6 -4.44 13.78 1.74
C THR A 6 -3.93 14.93 0.86
N LYS A 7 -4.47 16.14 1.04
CA LYS A 7 -4.04 17.32 0.28
C LYS A 7 -2.60 17.72 0.55
N ASN A 8 -2.14 17.62 1.81
CA ASN A 8 -0.76 17.94 2.16
C ASN A 8 0.21 16.94 1.56
N LYS A 9 -0.12 15.66 1.61
CA LYS A 9 0.68 14.61 0.98
C LYS A 9 0.73 14.77 -0.54
N GLU A 10 -0.38 15.17 -1.16
CA GLU A 10 -0.42 15.46 -2.58
C GLU A 10 0.57 16.55 -2.99
N LYS A 11 0.63 17.66 -2.23
CA LYS A 11 1.56 18.75 -2.51
C LYS A 11 3.00 18.28 -2.47
N GLU A 12 3.37 17.48 -1.47
CA GLU A 12 4.72 16.92 -1.35
C GLU A 12 5.06 16.01 -2.52
N ILE A 13 4.13 15.17 -2.92
CA ILE A 13 4.31 14.23 -4.03
C ILE A 13 4.46 14.97 -5.35
N LEU A 14 3.63 15.98 -5.62
CA LEU A 14 3.72 16.79 -6.83
C LEU A 14 5.07 17.49 -6.93
N LYS A 15 5.60 17.96 -5.80
CA LYS A 15 6.93 18.55 -5.74
C LYS A 15 8.01 17.55 -6.13
N LEU A 16 7.94 16.32 -5.60
CA LEU A 16 8.88 15.25 -5.95
C LEU A 16 8.79 14.89 -7.43
N ILE A 17 7.58 14.77 -7.98
CA ILE A 17 7.36 14.46 -9.39
C ILE A 17 8.00 15.54 -10.27
N SER A 18 7.82 16.81 -9.92
CA SER A 18 8.44 17.92 -10.66
C SER A 18 9.96 17.84 -10.65
N GLN A 19 10.56 17.48 -9.52
CA GLN A 19 12.01 17.30 -9.41
C GLN A 19 12.50 16.15 -10.29
N TYR A 20 11.80 15.02 -10.30
CA TYR A 20 12.13 13.89 -11.15
C TYR A 20 11.98 14.22 -12.63
N ALA A 21 10.92 14.91 -13.01
CA ALA A 21 10.68 15.30 -14.39
C ALA A 21 11.79 16.22 -14.92
N SER A 22 12.37 17.07 -14.07
CA SER A 22 13.49 17.95 -14.47
C SER A 22 14.80 17.20 -14.65
N THR A 23 14.97 16.04 -13.98
CA THR A 23 16.22 15.27 -14.03
C THR A 23 16.18 14.10 -15.01
N SER A 24 14.99 13.63 -15.41
CA SER A 24 14.85 12.48 -16.31
C SER A 24 13.70 12.69 -17.29
N LYS A 25 14.01 13.24 -18.45
CA LYS A 25 13.01 13.54 -19.50
C LYS A 25 12.41 12.29 -20.14
N LYS A 26 13.04 11.12 -19.97
CA LYS A 26 12.61 9.86 -20.62
C LYS A 26 11.68 9.03 -19.76
N ASN A 27 11.68 9.23 -18.45
CA ASN A 27 10.90 8.40 -17.52
C ASN A 27 9.70 9.18 -17.00
N LYS A 28 8.53 8.59 -17.14
CA LYS A 28 7.29 9.13 -16.54
C LYS A 28 7.18 8.66 -15.11
N SER A 29 6.90 9.60 -14.21
CA SER A 29 6.62 9.28 -12.82
C SER A 29 5.21 8.74 -12.65
N LYS A 30 5.04 7.74 -11.81
CA LYS A 30 3.74 7.22 -11.42
C LYS A 30 3.61 7.26 -9.90
N VAL A 31 2.47 7.73 -9.42
CA VAL A 31 2.21 7.82 -7.99
C VAL A 31 1.46 6.57 -7.54
N ILE A 32 1.97 5.93 -6.50
CA ILE A 32 1.36 4.75 -5.88
C ILE A 32 1.08 5.10 -4.41
N TYR A 33 -0.19 5.09 -4.03
CA TYR A 33 -0.61 5.28 -2.64
C TYR A 33 -0.83 3.93 -1.99
N CYS A 34 -0.27 3.75 -0.80
CA CYS A 34 -0.42 2.53 -0.01
C CYS A 34 -1.24 2.81 1.24
N PHE A 35 -2.23 1.98 1.51
CA PHE A 35 -3.14 2.13 2.64
C PHE A 35 -3.30 0.82 3.40
N ASP A 36 -3.36 0.92 4.72
CA ASP A 36 -3.79 -0.18 5.56
C ASP A 36 -5.32 -0.17 5.63
N CYS A 37 -5.95 -1.34 5.48
CA CYS A 37 -7.40 -1.46 5.54
C CYS A 37 -7.96 -1.30 6.97
N ASP A 38 -7.11 -1.49 7.95
CA ASP A 38 -7.46 -1.46 9.37
C ASP A 38 -8.69 -2.34 9.67
N ASP A 39 -9.72 -1.80 10.30
CA ASP A 39 -10.93 -2.55 10.67
C ASP A 39 -12.09 -2.28 9.69
N TYR A 40 -11.80 -2.23 8.39
CA TYR A 40 -12.77 -1.90 7.35
C TYR A 40 -14.04 -2.77 7.38
N ASP A 41 -13.91 -4.01 7.84
CA ASP A 41 -15.01 -4.98 7.92
C ASP A 41 -15.83 -4.83 9.21
N MET A 42 -15.34 -4.09 10.18
CA MET A 42 -15.98 -3.90 11.48
C MET A 42 -16.34 -2.46 11.80
N LYS A 43 -15.66 -1.49 11.20
CA LYS A 43 -15.86 -0.07 11.44
C LYS A 43 -16.21 0.65 10.15
N GLN A 44 -17.37 1.30 10.14
CA GLN A 44 -17.85 2.03 8.98
C GLN A 44 -16.90 3.16 8.60
N GLU A 45 -16.30 3.82 9.58
CA GLU A 45 -15.33 4.90 9.34
C GLU A 45 -14.13 4.42 8.51
N ASP A 46 -13.62 3.23 8.82
CA ASP A 46 -12.48 2.66 8.10
C ASP A 46 -12.88 2.25 6.67
N ALA A 47 -14.08 1.70 6.52
CA ALA A 47 -14.63 1.36 5.21
C ALA A 47 -14.84 2.60 4.33
N ASP A 48 -15.38 3.66 4.90
CA ASP A 48 -15.62 4.93 4.20
C ASP A 48 -14.30 5.58 3.78
N PHE A 49 -13.31 5.58 4.69
CA PHE A 49 -11.97 6.09 4.40
C PHE A 49 -11.34 5.37 3.22
N LEU A 50 -11.42 4.05 3.21
CA LEU A 50 -10.84 3.22 2.17
C LEU A 50 -11.51 3.47 0.81
N SER A 51 -12.84 3.62 0.81
CA SER A 51 -13.62 3.95 -0.39
C SER A 51 -13.25 5.32 -0.96
N GLU A 52 -13.10 6.32 -0.12
CA GLU A 52 -12.70 7.66 -0.52
C GLU A 52 -11.27 7.72 -1.05
N ALA A 53 -10.35 7.02 -0.38
CA ALA A 53 -8.96 6.92 -0.82
C ALA A 53 -8.88 6.28 -2.21
N ARG A 54 -9.64 5.21 -2.44
CA ARG A 54 -9.70 4.53 -3.73
C ARG A 54 -10.25 5.44 -4.83
N ARG A 55 -11.33 6.16 -4.54
CA ARG A 55 -11.93 7.12 -5.48
C ARG A 55 -10.95 8.23 -5.82
N TYR A 56 -10.28 8.79 -4.81
CA TYR A 56 -9.26 9.83 -5.00
C TYR A 56 -8.14 9.38 -5.93
N CYS A 57 -7.59 8.19 -5.70
CA CYS A 57 -6.55 7.64 -6.56
C CYS A 57 -7.03 7.46 -8.00
N ARG A 58 -8.27 7.00 -8.20
CA ARG A 58 -8.86 6.83 -9.52
C ARG A 58 -9.02 8.15 -10.25
N GLU A 59 -9.51 9.19 -9.56
CA GLU A 59 -9.71 10.53 -10.14
C GLU A 59 -8.38 11.18 -10.56
N LYS A 60 -7.31 10.91 -9.83
CA LYS A 60 -5.98 11.46 -10.11
C LYS A 60 -5.12 10.56 -11.00
N ASP A 61 -5.63 9.42 -11.41
CA ASP A 61 -4.89 8.38 -12.13
C ASP A 61 -3.66 7.91 -11.35
N TYR A 62 -3.81 7.76 -10.05
CA TYR A 62 -2.83 7.18 -9.16
C TYR A 62 -3.15 5.71 -8.91
N GLU A 63 -2.14 4.89 -8.65
CA GLU A 63 -2.36 3.51 -8.26
C GLU A 63 -2.73 3.42 -6.78
N PHE A 64 -3.66 2.52 -6.48
CA PHE A 64 -4.16 2.28 -5.13
C PHE A 64 -3.72 0.91 -4.65
N VAL A 65 -2.83 0.88 -3.65
CA VAL A 65 -2.35 -0.37 -3.02
C VAL A 65 -2.88 -0.44 -1.60
N TRP A 66 -3.41 -1.60 -1.23
CA TRP A 66 -3.98 -1.82 0.10
C TRP A 66 -3.41 -3.08 0.73
N PHE A 67 -3.38 -3.09 2.05
CA PHE A 67 -2.93 -4.22 2.87
C PHE A 67 -4.00 -4.53 3.91
N CYS A 68 -4.55 -5.73 3.89
CA CYS A 68 -5.56 -6.16 4.83
C CYS A 68 -4.94 -7.10 5.89
N LYS A 69 -5.00 -6.80 7.13
CA LYS A 69 -5.55 -5.57 7.75
C LYS A 69 -4.57 -4.39 7.62
N ASP A 70 -3.30 -4.68 7.73
CA ASP A 70 -2.18 -3.77 7.60
C ASP A 70 -1.03 -4.49 6.90
N VAL A 71 0.05 -3.78 6.63
CA VAL A 71 1.19 -4.32 5.88
C VAL A 71 1.84 -5.48 6.61
N GLU A 72 1.93 -5.45 7.93
CA GLU A 72 2.53 -6.51 8.72
C GLU A 72 1.73 -7.80 8.60
N CYS A 73 0.41 -7.72 8.74
CA CYS A 73 -0.47 -8.89 8.60
C CYS A 73 -0.42 -9.49 7.20
N ALA A 74 -0.39 -8.65 6.16
CA ALA A 74 -0.33 -9.11 4.78
C ALA A 74 0.96 -9.88 4.49
N TYR A 75 2.10 -9.35 4.91
CA TYR A 75 3.39 -10.00 4.67
C TYR A 75 3.62 -11.22 5.54
N LEU A 76 3.20 -11.17 6.81
CA LEU A 76 3.38 -12.30 7.73
C LEU A 76 2.32 -13.39 7.55
N GLY A 77 1.20 -13.07 6.90
CA GLY A 77 0.11 -14.02 6.69
C GLY A 77 -0.65 -14.36 7.97
N LYS A 78 -0.53 -13.55 9.01
CA LYS A 78 -1.17 -13.75 10.31
C LYS A 78 -1.45 -12.41 10.98
N LYS A 79 -2.38 -12.42 11.93
CA LYS A 79 -2.67 -11.24 12.74
C LYS A 79 -1.47 -10.91 13.64
N VAL A 80 -1.10 -9.64 13.69
CA VAL A 80 -0.02 -9.13 14.52
C VAL A 80 -0.57 -8.03 15.43
N ASP A 81 -0.41 -8.19 16.75
CA ASP A 81 -0.84 -7.19 17.71
C ASP A 81 0.03 -5.94 17.62
N ALA A 82 -0.57 -4.77 17.88
CA ALA A 82 0.11 -3.49 17.76
C ALA A 82 1.43 -3.42 18.54
N GLY A 83 1.47 -4.00 19.74
CA GLY A 83 2.67 -4.03 20.57
C GLY A 83 3.78 -4.95 20.06
N GLN A 84 3.50 -5.80 19.08
CA GLN A 84 4.45 -6.77 18.53
C GLN A 84 4.94 -6.42 17.13
N LYS A 85 4.38 -5.39 16.49
CA LYS A 85 4.69 -5.06 15.09
C LYS A 85 6.18 -4.80 14.84
N SER A 86 6.81 -3.99 15.66
CA SER A 86 8.25 -3.70 15.51
C SER A 86 9.11 -4.94 15.70
N LYS A 87 8.78 -5.78 16.67
CA LYS A 87 9.49 -7.02 16.94
C LYS A 87 9.36 -8.01 15.77
N GLU A 88 8.15 -8.18 15.26
CA GLU A 88 7.89 -9.06 14.13
C GLU A 88 8.55 -8.55 12.84
N ALA A 89 8.53 -7.25 12.61
CA ALA A 89 9.21 -6.65 11.47
C ALA A 89 10.72 -6.86 11.55
N GLY A 90 11.31 -6.73 12.75
CA GLY A 90 12.72 -7.01 12.98
C GLY A 90 13.09 -8.48 12.69
N LYS A 91 12.26 -9.43 13.15
CA LYS A 91 12.43 -10.85 12.85
C LYS A 91 12.34 -11.12 11.35
N PHE A 92 11.36 -10.54 10.69
CA PHE A 92 11.14 -10.69 9.25
C PHE A 92 12.39 -10.28 8.48
N LYS A 93 12.96 -9.13 8.80
CA LYS A 93 14.18 -8.63 8.18
C LYS A 93 15.39 -9.50 8.51
N ALA A 94 15.60 -9.79 9.79
CA ALA A 94 16.78 -10.54 10.27
C ALA A 94 16.84 -11.97 9.70
N LYS A 95 15.69 -12.63 9.59
CA LYS A 95 15.60 -14.01 9.09
C LYS A 95 15.34 -14.10 7.60
N LYS A 96 15.29 -12.98 6.89
CA LYS A 96 15.00 -12.89 5.44
C LYS A 96 13.71 -13.62 5.07
N LEU A 97 12.67 -13.46 5.89
CA LEU A 97 11.39 -14.14 5.73
C LEU A 97 10.62 -13.69 4.48
N ILE A 98 11.09 -12.65 3.80
CA ILE A 98 10.54 -12.22 2.51
C ILE A 98 10.45 -13.37 1.51
N ARG A 99 11.35 -14.34 1.60
CA ARG A 99 11.37 -15.54 0.73
C ARG A 99 10.19 -16.47 1.00
N ASN A 100 9.57 -16.37 2.19
CA ASN A 100 8.45 -17.21 2.60
C ASN A 100 7.11 -16.55 2.37
N VAL A 101 7.08 -15.30 1.86
CA VAL A 101 5.85 -14.59 1.56
C VAL A 101 5.17 -15.25 0.37
N ASN A 102 3.87 -15.54 0.50
CA ASN A 102 3.10 -16.10 -0.58
C ASN A 102 2.68 -15.00 -1.57
N PRO A 103 3.24 -14.98 -2.80
CA PRO A 103 2.91 -13.93 -3.77
C PRO A 103 1.43 -13.91 -4.17
N ASP A 104 0.75 -15.05 -4.13
CA ASP A 104 -0.67 -15.12 -4.49
C ASP A 104 -1.53 -14.32 -3.51
N LYS A 105 -1.16 -14.29 -2.24
CA LYS A 105 -1.85 -13.50 -1.23
C LYS A 105 -1.60 -11.99 -1.38
N LEU A 106 -0.56 -11.61 -2.10
CA LEU A 106 -0.23 -10.23 -2.41
C LEU A 106 -0.70 -9.80 -3.81
N SER A 107 -1.43 -10.66 -4.51
CA SER A 107 -1.92 -10.44 -5.88
C SER A 107 -3.43 -10.53 -5.98
N VAL A 108 -4.16 -10.32 -4.90
CA VAL A 108 -5.63 -10.41 -4.89
C VAL A 108 -6.25 -9.09 -5.34
N ASN A 109 -7.51 -9.14 -5.78
CA ASN A 109 -8.23 -7.96 -6.25
C ASN A 109 -9.43 -7.58 -5.38
N THR A 110 -9.66 -8.32 -4.31
CA THR A 110 -10.72 -8.04 -3.33
C THR A 110 -10.15 -8.07 -1.92
N TYR A 111 -10.73 -7.27 -1.04
CA TYR A 111 -10.27 -7.21 0.36
C TYR A 111 -10.52 -8.54 1.06
N ARG A 112 -9.46 -9.13 1.58
CA ARG A 112 -9.51 -10.33 2.42
C ARG A 112 -8.41 -10.24 3.46
N MET A 113 -8.60 -10.89 4.61
CA MET A 113 -7.62 -10.87 5.70
C MET A 113 -6.25 -11.38 5.23
N ASN A 114 -5.22 -10.70 5.67
CA ASN A 114 -3.82 -11.05 5.41
C ASN A 114 -3.47 -11.06 3.93
N THR A 115 -4.08 -10.17 3.14
CA THR A 115 -3.84 -10.07 1.69
C THR A 115 -3.58 -8.64 1.26
N SER A 116 -3.11 -8.50 0.01
CA SER A 116 -2.84 -7.21 -0.62
C SER A 116 -2.96 -7.33 -2.14
N ASN A 117 -3.12 -6.21 -2.80
CA ASN A 117 -3.04 -6.12 -4.26
C ASN A 117 -1.67 -5.63 -4.74
N VAL A 118 -0.69 -5.50 -3.84
CA VAL A 118 0.59 -4.86 -4.16
C VAL A 118 1.30 -5.49 -5.37
N MET A 119 1.31 -6.82 -5.46
CA MET A 119 1.97 -7.50 -6.58
C MET A 119 1.24 -7.29 -7.91
N ARG A 120 -0.11 -7.20 -7.88
CA ARG A 120 -0.88 -6.90 -9.10
C ARG A 120 -0.54 -5.53 -9.66
N ILE A 121 -0.35 -4.55 -8.78
CA ILE A 121 0.00 -3.19 -9.18
C ILE A 121 1.45 -3.13 -9.67
N LEU A 122 2.38 -3.70 -8.93
CA LEU A 122 3.80 -3.69 -9.31
C LEU A 122 4.06 -4.44 -10.62
N ASP A 123 3.32 -5.51 -10.90
CA ASP A 123 3.46 -6.28 -12.14
C ASP A 123 3.13 -5.46 -13.39
N ARG A 124 2.45 -4.33 -13.26
CA ARG A 124 2.18 -3.42 -14.37
C ARG A 124 3.42 -2.62 -14.78
N TYR A 125 4.40 -2.49 -13.88
CA TYR A 125 5.56 -1.61 -14.05
C TYR A 125 6.88 -2.36 -13.97
N LEU A 126 6.91 -3.49 -13.27
CA LEU A 126 8.12 -4.26 -12.99
C LEU A 126 7.98 -5.69 -13.49
N THR A 127 9.09 -6.27 -13.94
CA THR A 127 9.14 -7.68 -14.34
C THR A 127 9.67 -8.51 -13.18
N ARG A 128 8.97 -9.57 -12.81
CA ARG A 128 9.46 -10.52 -11.79
C ARG A 128 10.60 -11.34 -12.37
N ARG A 129 11.58 -11.59 -11.55
CA ARG A 129 12.70 -12.46 -11.88
C ARG A 129 12.59 -13.78 -11.16
#